data_c9495c596dbdf078f273f083d429ff9f
#
_entry.id   c9495c596dbdf078f273f083d429ff9f
#
_cell.length_a   1.000
_cell.length_b   1.000
_cell.length_c   1.000
_cell.angle_alpha   90.00
_cell.angle_beta   90.00
_cell.angle_gamma   90.00
#
_symmetry.space_group_name_H-M   'P 1'
#
loop_
_entity.id
_entity.type
_entity.pdbx_description
1 polymer ?
#
loop_
_entity_poly.entity_id
_entity_poly.type
_entity_poly.pdbx_seq_one_letter_code
_entity_poly.pdbx_strand_id
1 'polypeptide(L)'
;MGDNQLESIRHSMSHVMAEAVLEMFPTAQIAIGPAIENGFYYDFDLPRALNMEDLEEISERMRKIISEDKPFERTVVSRDEAKRLFAGQHYKQELIEAIPEDEEVSLYNQGGFTDLCRGPHVKSTKELNPDAFKLLNIAGAYWRGIETNPMLTRIYGTAWKTPKDLRIYLQKLEEIEKRDHRKLGKELDLFSFHEEAGPGLVYWHPKGGRIRMAIEDFWKKEHYANGYEMVVTPHVGKSWLWETSGHLDFYQEGMFSPMEMDKSDYYAKPMNCPFHIMIYKNKKHSYRDLPFRWAELGTVYRYEKAGALHGLLRVRGFTQDDAHIFCTPDQMEGEIREVLRFSLHMLRSFGFQEVSAYLSTRPKESVGEEAQWEAATESLRRALEEEGLEYGIDEGGGAFYGPKIDLKIKDALSREWQLSTIQFDFNEPQRFNMTFVDSDGVEKRPYMIHRALLGSIERFFGVLIEHYAGAFPIWLAPDQVCVIPVSEVFNDYAHEVFDKLKRAGIRVYI
;
A
#
# COMPACT_ATOMS: atom_id res chain seq x y z
N MET A 1 -18.99 -19.76 -3.88
CA MET A 1 -20.42 -19.59 -3.45
C MET A 1 -20.60 -18.80 -2.15
N GLY A 2 -19.60 -18.72 -1.27
CA GLY A 2 -19.70 -17.96 -0.01
C GLY A 2 -19.60 -16.44 -0.16
N ASP A 3 -18.77 -15.95 -1.07
CA ASP A 3 -18.50 -14.51 -1.25
C ASP A 3 -19.68 -13.74 -1.81
N ASN A 4 -20.38 -14.30 -2.78
CA ASN A 4 -21.52 -13.64 -3.45
C ASN A 4 -22.71 -13.39 -2.49
N GLN A 5 -22.91 -14.23 -1.47
CA GLN A 5 -23.97 -14.03 -0.48
C GLN A 5 -23.64 -12.91 0.52
N LEU A 6 -22.38 -12.78 0.97
CA LEU A 6 -21.96 -11.70 1.86
C LEU A 6 -22.00 -10.35 1.15
N GLU A 7 -21.63 -10.30 -0.11
CA GLU A 7 -21.74 -9.11 -0.95
C GLU A 7 -23.19 -8.62 -1.03
N SER A 8 -24.14 -9.54 -1.33
CA SER A 8 -25.57 -9.20 -1.36
C SER A 8 -26.09 -8.71 0.00
N ILE A 9 -25.68 -9.33 1.11
CA ILE A 9 -26.03 -8.88 2.47
C ILE A 9 -25.51 -7.45 2.71
N ARG A 10 -24.24 -7.19 2.43
CA ARG A 10 -23.61 -5.90 2.64
C ARG A 10 -24.21 -4.80 1.79
N HIS A 11 -24.47 -5.10 0.52
CA HIS A 11 -25.11 -4.16 -0.40
C HIS A 11 -26.54 -3.85 0.03
N SER A 12 -27.32 -4.85 0.47
CA SER A 12 -28.65 -4.61 0.99
C SER A 12 -28.64 -3.82 2.30
N MET A 13 -27.65 -4.03 3.16
CA MET A 13 -27.49 -3.23 4.38
C MET A 13 -27.15 -1.77 4.08
N SER A 14 -26.44 -1.44 2.98
CA SER A 14 -26.22 -0.06 2.58
C SER A 14 -27.51 0.64 2.18
N HIS A 15 -28.44 -0.07 1.50
CA HIS A 15 -29.77 0.47 1.20
C HIS A 15 -30.64 0.65 2.45
N VAL A 16 -30.64 -0.32 3.38
CA VAL A 16 -31.31 -0.19 4.67
C VAL A 16 -30.79 1.01 5.47
N MET A 17 -29.46 1.25 5.43
CA MET A 17 -28.87 2.43 6.04
C MET A 17 -29.33 3.73 5.35
N ALA A 18 -29.38 3.76 4.01
CA ALA A 18 -29.83 4.93 3.27
C ALA A 18 -31.31 5.27 3.59
N GLU A 19 -32.19 4.26 3.66
CA GLU A 19 -33.57 4.43 4.09
C GLU A 19 -33.64 5.02 5.50
N ALA A 20 -32.88 4.45 6.46
CA ALA A 20 -32.83 4.91 7.85
C ALA A 20 -32.34 6.37 7.98
N VAL A 21 -31.34 6.76 7.19
CA VAL A 21 -30.82 8.13 7.16
C VAL A 21 -31.85 9.09 6.58
N LEU A 22 -32.56 8.72 5.50
CA LEU A 22 -33.62 9.55 4.92
C LEU A 22 -34.85 9.69 5.86
N GLU A 23 -35.17 8.67 6.66
CA GLU A 23 -36.19 8.81 7.71
C GLU A 23 -35.79 9.85 8.78
N MET A 24 -34.50 9.94 9.10
CA MET A 24 -33.97 10.90 10.07
C MET A 24 -33.74 12.29 9.45
N PHE A 25 -33.31 12.33 8.20
CA PHE A 25 -33.03 13.54 7.45
C PHE A 25 -33.73 13.54 6.07
N PRO A 26 -35.02 13.88 6.00
CA PRO A 26 -35.79 13.79 4.77
C PRO A 26 -35.28 14.69 3.61
N THR A 27 -34.46 15.70 3.92
CA THR A 27 -33.86 16.59 2.94
C THR A 27 -32.47 16.17 2.48
N ALA A 28 -31.92 15.06 3.02
CA ALA A 28 -30.61 14.56 2.66
C ALA A 28 -30.55 14.15 1.18
N GLN A 29 -29.40 14.42 0.56
CA GLN A 29 -29.09 13.93 -0.78
C GLN A 29 -28.29 12.63 -0.67
N ILE A 30 -28.72 11.62 -1.39
CA ILE A 30 -28.02 10.33 -1.42
C ILE A 30 -27.13 10.23 -2.66
N ALA A 31 -25.92 9.66 -2.50
CA ALA A 31 -24.98 9.50 -3.59
C ALA A 31 -24.77 8.02 -3.96
N ILE A 32 -23.78 7.36 -3.39
CA ILE A 32 -23.45 5.94 -3.69
C ILE A 32 -23.29 5.12 -2.42
N GLY A 33 -23.65 3.82 -2.49
CA GLY A 33 -23.58 2.91 -1.35
C GLY A 33 -23.18 1.49 -1.74
N PRO A 34 -21.93 1.23 -2.16
CA PRO A 34 -21.49 -0.10 -2.54
C PRO A 34 -21.19 -0.99 -1.32
N ALA A 35 -21.24 -2.31 -1.56
CA ALA A 35 -20.54 -3.26 -0.72
C ALA A 35 -19.03 -3.13 -0.90
N ILE A 36 -18.28 -3.39 0.17
CA ILE A 36 -16.81 -3.48 0.19
C ILE A 36 -16.40 -4.81 0.85
N GLU A 37 -15.12 -5.16 0.75
CA GLU A 37 -14.60 -6.47 1.18
C GLU A 37 -15.05 -6.91 2.58
N ASN A 38 -15.06 -6.00 3.57
CA ASN A 38 -15.44 -6.33 4.95
C ASN A 38 -16.63 -5.52 5.48
N GLY A 39 -17.43 -4.94 4.59
CA GLY A 39 -18.57 -4.11 5.00
C GLY A 39 -19.27 -3.42 3.85
N PHE A 40 -19.74 -2.25 4.13
CA PHE A 40 -20.44 -1.36 3.20
C PHE A 40 -20.26 0.08 3.63
N TYR A 41 -20.53 1.02 2.74
CA TYR A 41 -20.67 2.42 3.09
C TYR A 41 -21.79 3.06 2.27
N TYR A 42 -22.17 4.26 2.64
CA TYR A 42 -23.04 5.12 1.84
C TYR A 42 -22.65 6.58 2.02
N ASP A 43 -22.67 7.34 0.93
CA ASP A 43 -22.32 8.74 0.87
C ASP A 43 -23.57 9.61 0.87
N PHE A 44 -23.60 10.60 1.74
CA PHE A 44 -24.73 11.51 1.96
C PHE A 44 -24.26 12.96 1.93
N ASP A 45 -25.10 13.84 1.35
CA ASP A 45 -25.04 15.26 1.62
C ASP A 45 -26.12 15.60 2.65
N LEU A 46 -25.67 15.92 3.85
CA LEU A 46 -26.52 16.06 5.03
C LEU A 46 -26.65 17.53 5.46
N PRO A 47 -27.81 17.93 6.06
CA PRO A 47 -28.03 19.29 6.54
C PRO A 47 -27.13 19.67 7.73
N ARG A 48 -26.53 18.70 8.41
CA ARG A 48 -25.56 18.89 9.50
C ARG A 48 -24.57 17.73 9.59
N ALA A 49 -23.46 17.96 10.28
CA ALA A 49 -22.52 16.89 10.63
C ALA A 49 -23.18 15.89 11.59
N LEU A 50 -22.80 14.63 11.45
CA LEU A 50 -23.22 13.53 12.34
C LEU A 50 -22.23 13.38 13.50
N ASN A 51 -22.75 12.85 14.62
CA ASN A 51 -21.98 12.40 15.78
C ASN A 51 -22.17 10.89 16.03
N MET A 52 -21.58 10.36 17.09
CA MET A 52 -21.69 8.91 17.40
C MET A 52 -23.10 8.52 17.88
N GLU A 53 -23.84 9.41 18.52
CA GLU A 53 -25.24 9.17 18.96
C GLU A 53 -26.16 9.02 17.74
N ASP A 54 -25.91 9.80 16.67
CA ASP A 54 -26.64 9.66 15.40
C ASP A 54 -26.47 8.25 14.80
N LEU A 55 -25.27 7.66 14.89
CA LEU A 55 -25.03 6.28 14.41
C LEU A 55 -25.83 5.24 15.18
N GLU A 56 -26.02 5.45 16.47
CA GLU A 56 -26.87 4.56 17.31
C GLU A 56 -28.34 4.67 16.87
N GLU A 57 -28.86 5.89 16.69
CA GLU A 57 -30.23 6.11 16.22
C GLU A 57 -30.45 5.54 14.81
N ILE A 58 -29.52 5.76 13.88
CA ILE A 58 -29.58 5.15 12.53
C ILE A 58 -29.60 3.62 12.65
N SER A 59 -28.76 3.02 13.52
CA SER A 59 -28.72 1.57 13.73
C SER A 59 -30.05 1.01 14.27
N GLU A 60 -30.71 1.73 15.16
CA GLU A 60 -32.05 1.33 15.67
C GLU A 60 -33.12 1.38 14.57
N ARG A 61 -33.12 2.41 13.74
CA ARG A 61 -34.00 2.50 12.56
C ARG A 61 -33.72 1.38 11.55
N MET A 62 -32.45 1.07 11.29
CA MET A 62 -32.06 -0.07 10.44
C MET A 62 -32.64 -1.39 10.98
N ARG A 63 -32.54 -1.66 12.28
CA ARG A 63 -33.13 -2.87 12.89
C ARG A 63 -34.64 -2.92 12.70
N LYS A 64 -35.34 -1.78 12.84
CA LYS A 64 -36.77 -1.68 12.59
C LYS A 64 -37.10 -2.01 11.12
N ILE A 65 -36.42 -1.41 10.16
CA ILE A 65 -36.60 -1.64 8.72
C ILE A 65 -36.38 -3.12 8.39
N ILE A 66 -35.33 -3.75 8.97
CA ILE A 66 -35.07 -5.20 8.80
C ILE A 66 -36.25 -6.04 9.26
N SER A 67 -36.88 -5.67 10.38
CA SER A 67 -38.03 -6.41 10.94
C SER A 67 -39.31 -6.31 10.14
N GLU A 68 -39.41 -5.35 9.22
CA GLU A 68 -40.62 -5.09 8.42
C GLU A 68 -40.79 -6.05 7.22
N ASP A 69 -39.79 -6.91 6.95
CA ASP A 69 -39.79 -7.90 5.86
C ASP A 69 -40.10 -7.32 4.45
N LYS A 70 -39.39 -6.22 4.11
CA LYS A 70 -39.58 -5.54 2.81
C LYS A 70 -38.86 -6.30 1.70
N PRO A 71 -39.52 -6.57 0.54
CA PRO A 71 -38.85 -7.19 -0.61
C PRO A 71 -37.88 -6.22 -1.28
N PHE A 72 -36.78 -6.74 -1.86
CA PHE A 72 -35.92 -6.01 -2.78
C PHE A 72 -36.35 -6.34 -4.22
N GLU A 73 -36.98 -5.39 -4.88
CA GLU A 73 -37.53 -5.56 -6.22
C GLU A 73 -36.71 -4.79 -7.25
N ARG A 74 -36.12 -5.51 -8.22
CA ARG A 74 -35.39 -4.89 -9.34
C ARG A 74 -36.37 -4.48 -10.43
N THR A 75 -36.26 -3.23 -10.88
CA THR A 75 -37.02 -2.67 -12.00
C THR A 75 -36.07 -2.03 -12.99
N VAL A 76 -36.22 -2.31 -14.27
CA VAL A 76 -35.53 -1.60 -15.36
C VAL A 76 -36.44 -0.51 -15.86
N VAL A 77 -35.91 0.69 -15.94
CA VAL A 77 -36.66 1.89 -16.35
C VAL A 77 -35.95 2.65 -17.46
N SER A 78 -36.65 3.51 -18.16
CA SER A 78 -36.02 4.45 -19.09
C SER A 78 -35.20 5.50 -18.34
N ARG A 79 -34.18 6.06 -18.98
CA ARG A 79 -33.37 7.15 -18.42
C ARG A 79 -34.21 8.35 -17.99
N ASP A 80 -35.22 8.71 -18.81
CA ASP A 80 -36.11 9.84 -18.52
C ASP A 80 -37.02 9.55 -17.32
N GLU A 81 -37.42 8.31 -17.13
CA GLU A 81 -38.18 7.88 -15.96
C GLU A 81 -37.34 7.91 -14.70
N ALA A 82 -36.10 7.39 -14.77
CA ALA A 82 -35.12 7.48 -13.66
C ALA A 82 -34.89 8.95 -13.28
N LYS A 83 -34.65 9.83 -14.25
CA LYS A 83 -34.47 11.27 -13.99
C LYS A 83 -35.69 11.92 -13.30
N ARG A 84 -36.88 11.50 -13.63
CA ARG A 84 -38.11 11.99 -12.96
C ARG A 84 -38.23 11.48 -11.53
N LEU A 85 -37.92 10.20 -11.29
CA LEU A 85 -37.96 9.62 -9.95
C LEU A 85 -36.94 10.27 -8.98
N PHE A 86 -35.77 10.59 -9.50
CA PHE A 86 -34.72 11.24 -8.71
C PHE A 86 -34.63 12.77 -8.93
N ALA A 87 -35.72 13.44 -9.35
CA ALA A 87 -35.70 14.88 -9.64
C ALA A 87 -35.18 15.77 -8.49
N GLY A 88 -35.35 15.32 -7.23
CA GLY A 88 -34.86 16.02 -6.03
C GLY A 88 -33.46 15.55 -5.55
N GLN A 89 -32.78 14.61 -6.25
CA GLN A 89 -31.53 13.99 -5.82
C GLN A 89 -30.40 14.29 -6.82
N HIS A 90 -29.68 15.38 -6.57
CA HIS A 90 -28.67 15.92 -7.49
C HIS A 90 -27.61 14.87 -7.88
N TYR A 91 -27.03 14.16 -6.90
CA TYR A 91 -25.99 13.16 -7.18
C TYR A 91 -26.51 11.97 -8.00
N LYS A 92 -27.77 11.57 -7.79
CA LYS A 92 -28.40 10.51 -8.59
C LYS A 92 -28.64 10.97 -10.03
N GLN A 93 -28.99 12.23 -10.25
CA GLN A 93 -29.11 12.81 -11.58
C GLN A 93 -27.80 12.71 -12.37
N GLU A 94 -26.69 13.13 -11.74
CA GLU A 94 -25.37 13.04 -12.34
C GLU A 94 -24.94 11.58 -12.64
N LEU A 95 -25.29 10.63 -11.77
CA LEU A 95 -25.00 9.20 -11.97
C LEU A 95 -25.80 8.64 -13.16
N ILE A 96 -27.09 9.01 -13.29
CA ILE A 96 -27.94 8.59 -14.40
C ILE A 96 -27.39 9.14 -15.72
N GLU A 97 -26.89 10.37 -15.75
CA GLU A 97 -26.28 10.98 -16.93
C GLU A 97 -24.99 10.28 -17.36
N ALA A 98 -24.21 9.79 -16.38
CA ALA A 98 -22.96 9.12 -16.62
C ALA A 98 -23.09 7.64 -17.08
N ILE A 99 -24.28 7.04 -17.01
CA ILE A 99 -24.51 5.68 -17.52
C ILE A 99 -24.39 5.70 -19.07
N PRO A 100 -23.59 4.83 -19.71
CA PRO A 100 -23.54 4.72 -21.17
C PRO A 100 -24.90 4.49 -21.81
N GLU A 101 -25.10 4.96 -23.06
CA GLU A 101 -26.41 4.88 -23.72
C GLU A 101 -26.88 3.45 -23.99
N ASP A 102 -25.95 2.52 -24.13
CA ASP A 102 -26.17 1.10 -24.38
C ASP A 102 -26.38 0.28 -23.10
N GLU A 103 -26.24 0.90 -21.91
CA GLU A 103 -26.46 0.23 -20.63
C GLU A 103 -27.87 0.44 -20.08
N GLU A 104 -28.43 -0.61 -19.43
CA GLU A 104 -29.71 -0.55 -18.75
C GLU A 104 -29.65 0.32 -17.49
N VAL A 105 -30.67 1.14 -17.28
CA VAL A 105 -30.90 1.84 -16.03
C VAL A 105 -31.76 0.98 -15.13
N SER A 106 -31.20 0.43 -14.06
CA SER A 106 -31.92 -0.38 -13.09
C SER A 106 -32.05 0.28 -11.74
N LEU A 107 -33.20 0.09 -11.13
CA LEU A 107 -33.56 0.54 -9.80
C LEU A 107 -33.84 -0.65 -8.91
N TYR A 108 -33.59 -0.48 -7.63
CA TYR A 108 -34.07 -1.41 -6.59
C TYR A 108 -35.00 -0.65 -5.65
N ASN A 109 -36.19 -1.25 -5.48
CA ASN A 109 -37.19 -0.78 -4.53
C ASN A 109 -37.16 -1.67 -3.27
N GLN A 110 -37.17 -1.04 -2.10
CA GLN A 110 -37.24 -1.64 -0.79
C GLN A 110 -38.40 -1.02 -0.01
N GLY A 111 -39.60 -1.50 -0.25
CA GLY A 111 -40.81 -0.88 0.35
C GLY A 111 -41.00 0.55 -0.14
N GLY A 112 -40.75 1.55 0.74
CA GLY A 112 -40.88 2.97 0.41
C GLY A 112 -39.61 3.64 -0.10
N PHE A 113 -38.47 2.94 -0.06
CA PHE A 113 -37.16 3.45 -0.52
C PHE A 113 -36.80 2.90 -1.90
N THR A 114 -36.39 3.77 -2.79
CA THR A 114 -35.94 3.40 -4.15
C THR A 114 -34.55 3.97 -4.41
N ASP A 115 -33.66 3.14 -4.94
CA ASP A 115 -32.31 3.57 -5.29
C ASP A 115 -31.90 3.15 -6.71
N LEU A 116 -30.99 3.97 -7.31
CA LEU A 116 -30.31 3.64 -8.57
C LEU A 116 -29.22 2.60 -8.27
N CYS A 117 -29.44 1.37 -8.72
CA CYS A 117 -28.58 0.25 -8.32
C CYS A 117 -28.62 -0.91 -9.33
N ARG A 118 -27.48 -1.59 -9.47
CA ARG A 118 -27.34 -2.81 -10.32
C ARG A 118 -27.51 -4.11 -9.53
N GLY A 119 -27.49 -4.06 -8.21
CA GLY A 119 -27.47 -5.24 -7.34
C GLY A 119 -26.09 -5.89 -7.28
N PRO A 120 -25.95 -7.13 -6.77
CA PRO A 120 -27.04 -7.96 -6.26
C PRO A 120 -27.51 -7.58 -4.88
N HIS A 121 -28.78 -7.99 -4.54
CA HIS A 121 -29.36 -7.84 -3.21
C HIS A 121 -29.91 -9.17 -2.70
N VAL A 122 -30.24 -9.23 -1.42
CA VAL A 122 -31.06 -10.29 -0.83
C VAL A 122 -32.51 -10.18 -1.31
N LYS A 123 -33.35 -11.20 -1.11
CA LYS A 123 -34.75 -11.19 -1.60
C LYS A 123 -35.64 -10.27 -0.77
N SER A 124 -35.41 -10.23 0.55
CA SER A 124 -36.11 -9.32 1.46
C SER A 124 -35.23 -8.94 2.63
N THR A 125 -35.61 -7.86 3.34
CA THR A 125 -34.89 -7.41 4.55
C THR A 125 -34.87 -8.48 5.64
N LYS A 126 -35.79 -9.43 5.66
CA LYS A 126 -35.81 -10.57 6.60
C LYS A 126 -34.62 -11.52 6.49
N GLU A 127 -33.94 -11.55 5.31
CA GLU A 127 -32.72 -12.34 5.13
C GLU A 127 -31.49 -11.66 5.81
N LEU A 128 -31.65 -10.42 6.23
CA LEU A 128 -30.64 -9.67 6.99
C LEU A 128 -30.79 -9.96 8.49
N ASN A 129 -29.69 -10.10 9.18
CA ASN A 129 -29.71 -10.34 10.62
C ASN A 129 -29.52 -9.01 11.37
N PRO A 130 -30.53 -8.54 12.17
CA PRO A 130 -30.49 -7.28 12.90
C PRO A 130 -29.39 -7.21 13.97
N ASP A 131 -28.84 -8.36 14.40
CA ASP A 131 -27.79 -8.47 15.41
C ASP A 131 -26.42 -8.77 14.80
N ALA A 132 -26.32 -8.85 13.44
CA ALA A 132 -25.09 -9.19 12.74
C ALA A 132 -24.51 -8.03 11.91
N PHE A 133 -24.84 -6.79 12.27
CA PHE A 133 -24.25 -5.59 11.67
C PHE A 133 -23.83 -4.58 12.74
N LYS A 134 -22.93 -3.67 12.35
CA LYS A 134 -22.53 -2.51 13.15
C LYS A 134 -22.15 -1.35 12.25
N LEU A 135 -22.64 -0.14 12.54
CA LEU A 135 -22.07 1.08 11.98
C LEU A 135 -20.75 1.38 12.70
N LEU A 136 -19.71 1.71 11.96
CA LEU A 136 -18.33 1.76 12.47
C LEU A 136 -17.86 3.19 12.71
N ASN A 137 -17.88 4.03 11.66
CA ASN A 137 -17.36 5.39 11.70
C ASN A 137 -17.97 6.28 10.62
N ILE A 138 -17.70 7.57 10.77
CA ILE A 138 -18.08 8.63 9.85
C ILE A 138 -16.80 9.23 9.28
N ALA A 139 -16.77 9.48 7.98
CA ALA A 139 -15.66 10.16 7.31
C ALA A 139 -16.18 11.17 6.28
N GLY A 140 -15.36 12.16 5.96
CA GLY A 140 -15.56 13.01 4.79
C GLY A 140 -15.08 12.30 3.52
N ALA A 141 -15.83 12.42 2.43
CA ALA A 141 -15.42 11.91 1.12
C ALA A 141 -15.81 12.93 0.03
N TYR A 142 -14.81 13.36 -0.75
CA TYR A 142 -15.11 14.24 -1.89
C TYR A 142 -15.89 13.50 -2.97
N TRP A 143 -16.93 14.12 -3.51
CA TRP A 143 -17.69 13.55 -4.60
C TRP A 143 -16.79 13.18 -5.77
N ARG A 144 -16.89 11.93 -6.22
CA ARG A 144 -16.01 11.32 -7.26
C ARG A 144 -14.51 11.36 -6.96
N GLY A 145 -14.11 11.57 -5.71
CA GLY A 145 -12.71 11.64 -5.29
C GLY A 145 -11.97 12.90 -5.75
N ILE A 146 -12.68 13.93 -6.19
CA ILE A 146 -12.11 15.19 -6.69
C ILE A 146 -12.20 16.23 -5.57
N GLU A 147 -11.06 16.75 -5.11
CA GLU A 147 -10.95 17.68 -3.96
C GLU A 147 -11.71 19.01 -4.15
N THR A 148 -11.99 19.41 -5.39
CA THR A 148 -12.77 20.61 -5.72
C THR A 148 -14.27 20.38 -5.69
N ASN A 149 -14.73 19.13 -5.59
CA ASN A 149 -16.15 18.78 -5.50
C ASN A 149 -16.64 18.85 -4.04
N PRO A 150 -17.97 18.89 -3.81
CA PRO A 150 -18.53 18.86 -2.46
C PRO A 150 -18.03 17.69 -1.63
N MET A 151 -17.76 17.96 -0.35
CA MET A 151 -17.40 16.93 0.62
C MET A 151 -18.68 16.32 1.20
N LEU A 152 -18.88 15.03 0.95
CA LEU A 152 -20.02 14.26 1.44
C LEU A 152 -19.67 13.59 2.78
N THR A 153 -20.71 13.26 3.54
CA THR A 153 -20.61 12.44 4.75
C THR A 153 -20.70 10.98 4.37
N ARG A 154 -19.63 10.23 4.57
CA ARG A 154 -19.58 8.79 4.36
C ARG A 154 -19.78 8.06 5.69
N ILE A 155 -20.79 7.20 5.77
CA ILE A 155 -21.01 6.31 6.91
C ILE A 155 -20.54 4.92 6.53
N TYR A 156 -19.61 4.36 7.32
CA TYR A 156 -19.13 2.99 7.18
C TYR A 156 -19.88 2.04 8.10
N GLY A 157 -20.23 0.88 7.57
CA GLY A 157 -20.80 -0.22 8.32
C GLY A 157 -20.20 -1.56 7.94
N THR A 158 -20.41 -2.54 8.79
CA THR A 158 -20.06 -3.94 8.52
C THR A 158 -21.27 -4.84 8.75
N ALA A 159 -21.40 -5.90 7.94
CA ALA A 159 -22.47 -6.88 8.09
C ALA A 159 -21.98 -8.29 7.79
N TRP A 160 -22.51 -9.24 8.56
CA TRP A 160 -22.09 -10.63 8.58
C TRP A 160 -23.32 -11.56 8.59
N LYS A 161 -23.11 -12.84 8.30
CA LYS A 161 -24.22 -13.82 8.33
C LYS A 161 -24.75 -14.07 9.74
N THR A 162 -23.86 -14.06 10.72
CA THR A 162 -24.21 -14.34 12.12
C THR A 162 -23.60 -13.31 13.08
N PRO A 163 -24.22 -13.11 14.28
CA PRO A 163 -23.62 -12.28 15.32
C PRO A 163 -22.27 -12.80 15.82
N LYS A 164 -21.98 -14.09 15.67
CA LYS A 164 -20.68 -14.68 15.99
C LYS A 164 -19.61 -14.18 15.04
N ASP A 165 -19.89 -14.17 13.73
CA ASP A 165 -18.95 -13.69 12.73
C ASP A 165 -18.66 -12.18 12.90
N LEU A 166 -19.71 -11.40 13.18
CA LEU A 166 -19.56 -9.98 13.53
C LEU A 166 -18.63 -9.78 14.73
N ARG A 167 -18.84 -10.57 15.80
CA ARG A 167 -18.01 -10.48 17.02
C ARG A 167 -16.54 -10.80 16.72
N ILE A 168 -16.27 -11.84 15.95
CA ILE A 168 -14.92 -12.21 15.54
C ILE A 168 -14.28 -11.04 14.76
N TYR A 169 -15.02 -10.45 13.83
CA TYR A 169 -14.53 -9.31 13.06
C TYR A 169 -14.25 -8.07 13.92
N LEU A 170 -15.16 -7.74 14.85
CA LEU A 170 -14.96 -6.61 15.77
C LEU A 170 -13.76 -6.82 16.70
N GLN A 171 -13.53 -8.04 17.19
CA GLN A 171 -12.33 -8.38 17.94
C GLN A 171 -11.07 -8.20 17.09
N LYS A 172 -11.12 -8.60 15.81
CA LYS A 172 -10.00 -8.35 14.88
C LYS A 172 -9.73 -6.85 14.70
N LEU A 173 -10.77 -6.01 14.58
CA LEU A 173 -10.61 -4.55 14.48
C LEU A 173 -9.99 -3.96 15.75
N GLU A 174 -10.40 -4.40 16.94
CA GLU A 174 -9.80 -3.96 18.20
C GLU A 174 -8.32 -4.34 18.28
N GLU A 175 -7.96 -5.55 17.85
CA GLU A 175 -6.55 -5.97 17.78
C GLU A 175 -5.74 -5.16 16.75
N ILE A 176 -6.33 -4.80 15.60
CA ILE A 176 -5.71 -3.90 14.62
C ILE A 176 -5.42 -2.54 15.26
N GLU A 177 -6.38 -1.95 15.95
CA GLU A 177 -6.23 -0.66 16.62
C GLU A 177 -5.17 -0.67 17.73
N LYS A 178 -5.12 -1.75 18.53
CA LYS A 178 -4.10 -1.93 19.56
C LYS A 178 -2.69 -2.03 18.99
N ARG A 179 -2.54 -2.58 17.78
CA ARG A 179 -1.26 -2.77 17.10
C ARG A 179 -0.87 -1.65 16.17
N ASP A 180 -1.72 -0.62 16.01
CA ASP A 180 -1.45 0.51 15.12
C ASP A 180 -0.07 1.12 15.40
N HIS A 181 0.81 1.11 14.38
CA HIS A 181 2.19 1.59 14.50
C HIS A 181 2.29 3.06 14.93
N ARG A 182 1.27 3.89 14.65
CA ARG A 182 1.23 5.29 15.07
C ARG A 182 1.03 5.41 16.57
N LYS A 183 0.17 4.56 17.14
CA LYS A 183 -0.07 4.47 18.58
C LYS A 183 1.13 3.88 19.31
N LEU A 184 1.56 2.69 18.89
CA LEU A 184 2.71 2.00 19.48
C LEU A 184 4.02 2.79 19.29
N GLY A 185 4.20 3.43 18.14
CA GLY A 185 5.36 4.28 17.88
C GLY A 185 5.48 5.44 18.84
N LYS A 186 4.35 6.07 19.22
CA LYS A 186 4.29 7.12 20.24
C LYS A 186 4.50 6.54 21.65
N GLU A 187 3.82 5.45 22.02
CA GLU A 187 3.92 4.82 23.34
C GLU A 187 5.34 4.30 23.63
N LEU A 188 6.01 3.74 22.62
CA LEU A 188 7.37 3.21 22.72
C LEU A 188 8.45 4.25 22.42
N ASP A 189 8.09 5.49 22.11
CA ASP A 189 9.00 6.59 21.79
C ASP A 189 9.96 6.26 20.62
N LEU A 190 9.38 5.82 19.48
CA LEU A 190 10.15 5.36 18.33
C LEU A 190 10.35 6.45 17.27
N PHE A 191 9.31 7.23 16.98
CA PHE A 191 9.34 8.27 15.95
C PHE A 191 8.23 9.30 16.17
N SER A 192 8.32 10.43 15.44
CA SER A 192 7.28 11.46 15.39
C SER A 192 7.15 12.07 13.99
N PHE A 193 6.05 12.79 13.80
CA PHE A 193 5.79 13.67 12.65
C PHE A 193 5.46 15.06 13.18
N HIS A 194 5.86 16.10 12.45
CA HIS A 194 5.62 17.50 12.80
C HIS A 194 5.04 18.24 11.60
N GLU A 195 3.81 18.71 11.71
CA GLU A 195 3.10 19.42 10.64
C GLU A 195 3.84 20.69 10.23
N GLU A 196 4.35 21.44 11.20
CA GLU A 196 5.12 22.68 11.01
C GLU A 196 6.45 22.47 10.27
N ALA A 197 7.00 21.26 10.34
CA ALA A 197 8.27 20.92 9.69
C ALA A 197 8.08 20.19 8.36
N GLY A 198 6.84 19.87 8.01
CA GLY A 198 6.43 19.22 6.77
C GLY A 198 5.78 17.85 7.00
N PRO A 199 4.52 17.70 6.57
CA PRO A 199 3.80 16.43 6.75
C PRO A 199 4.44 15.30 5.93
N GLY A 200 4.46 14.09 6.51
CA GLY A 200 5.00 12.90 5.85
C GLY A 200 6.55 12.81 5.88
N LEU A 201 7.21 13.60 6.72
CA LEU A 201 8.65 13.49 7.02
C LEU A 201 8.84 12.89 8.41
N VAL A 202 9.59 11.79 8.49
CA VAL A 202 9.76 10.98 9.70
C VAL A 202 10.93 11.50 10.54
N TYR A 203 10.69 11.73 11.83
CA TYR A 203 11.71 12.02 12.83
C TYR A 203 11.94 10.80 13.70
N TRP A 204 13.08 10.16 13.58
CA TRP A 204 13.43 8.97 14.34
C TRP A 204 13.95 9.34 15.73
N HIS A 205 13.29 8.83 16.77
CA HIS A 205 13.74 8.98 18.14
C HIS A 205 14.86 7.97 18.46
N PRO A 206 15.61 8.13 19.57
CA PRO A 206 16.75 7.26 19.87
C PRO A 206 16.44 5.77 19.87
N LYS A 207 15.27 5.34 20.36
CA LYS A 207 14.85 3.93 20.35
C LYS A 207 14.54 3.45 18.95
N GLY A 208 13.77 4.24 18.18
CA GLY A 208 13.48 3.94 16.78
C GLY A 208 14.73 3.90 15.92
N GLY A 209 15.66 4.86 16.14
CA GLY A 209 16.96 4.87 15.47
C GLY A 209 17.79 3.60 15.73
N ARG A 210 17.79 3.08 16.98
CA ARG A 210 18.48 1.81 17.29
C ARG A 210 17.92 0.61 16.53
N ILE A 211 16.57 0.51 16.43
CA ILE A 211 15.94 -0.57 15.66
C ILE A 211 16.25 -0.40 14.17
N ARG A 212 16.12 0.82 13.65
CA ARG A 212 16.44 1.15 12.27
C ARG A 212 17.89 0.75 11.92
N MET A 213 18.86 1.12 12.75
CA MET A 213 20.26 0.73 12.56
C MET A 213 20.46 -0.80 12.59
N ALA A 214 19.76 -1.52 13.47
CA ALA A 214 19.83 -2.98 13.50
C ALA A 214 19.30 -3.61 12.19
N ILE A 215 18.23 -3.07 11.61
CA ILE A 215 17.70 -3.47 10.31
C ILE A 215 18.72 -3.18 9.21
N GLU A 216 19.27 -1.94 9.17
CA GLU A 216 20.24 -1.50 8.17
C GLU A 216 21.55 -2.30 8.22
N ASP A 217 22.06 -2.61 9.42
CA ASP A 217 23.28 -3.40 9.60
C ASP A 217 23.07 -4.85 9.16
N PHE A 218 21.94 -5.47 9.51
CA PHE A 218 21.55 -6.78 9.00
C PHE A 218 21.45 -6.76 7.48
N TRP A 219 20.77 -5.79 6.92
CA TRP A 219 20.59 -5.59 5.47
C TRP A 219 21.96 -5.51 4.76
N LYS A 220 22.88 -4.67 5.24
CA LYS A 220 24.23 -4.52 4.67
C LYS A 220 25.01 -5.85 4.70
N LYS A 221 24.98 -6.52 5.86
CA LYS A 221 25.67 -7.81 6.02
C LYS A 221 25.17 -8.86 5.03
N GLU A 222 23.85 -9.02 4.92
CA GLU A 222 23.26 -10.00 4.01
C GLU A 222 23.52 -9.65 2.53
N HIS A 223 23.54 -8.37 2.18
CA HIS A 223 23.86 -7.94 0.82
C HIS A 223 25.29 -8.27 0.42
N TYR A 224 26.27 -7.96 1.27
CA TYR A 224 27.66 -8.36 1.00
C TYR A 224 27.81 -9.87 0.89
N ALA A 225 27.13 -10.63 1.76
CA ALA A 225 27.15 -12.09 1.70
C ALA A 225 26.56 -12.66 0.40
N ASN A 226 25.62 -11.93 -0.24
CA ASN A 226 25.00 -12.29 -1.51
C ASN A 226 25.64 -11.61 -2.73
N GLY A 227 26.85 -11.05 -2.59
CA GLY A 227 27.65 -10.52 -3.70
C GLY A 227 27.22 -9.16 -4.21
N TYR A 228 26.55 -8.36 -3.38
CA TYR A 228 26.22 -6.96 -3.68
C TYR A 228 27.33 -6.03 -3.22
N GLU A 229 27.55 -4.97 -4.00
CA GLU A 229 28.40 -3.85 -3.66
C GLU A 229 27.54 -2.63 -3.30
N MET A 230 27.99 -1.90 -2.25
CA MET A 230 27.26 -0.71 -1.82
C MET A 230 27.65 0.52 -2.63
N VAL A 231 26.65 1.27 -3.08
CA VAL A 231 26.83 2.58 -3.69
C VAL A 231 26.07 3.64 -2.87
N VAL A 232 26.46 4.91 -3.05
CA VAL A 232 25.80 6.06 -2.41
C VAL A 232 25.66 7.16 -3.46
N THR A 233 24.46 7.68 -3.62
CA THR A 233 24.14 8.65 -4.66
C THR A 233 23.59 9.97 -4.09
N PRO A 234 23.72 11.10 -4.83
CA PRO A 234 23.19 12.38 -4.40
C PRO A 234 21.67 12.37 -4.20
N HIS A 235 21.17 13.26 -3.34
CA HIS A 235 19.72 13.42 -3.10
C HIS A 235 19.04 14.31 -4.13
N VAL A 236 19.78 15.09 -4.88
CA VAL A 236 19.28 16.02 -5.91
C VAL A 236 19.99 15.80 -7.24
N GLY A 237 19.29 16.00 -8.33
CA GLY A 237 19.83 15.88 -9.68
C GLY A 237 19.17 16.86 -10.65
N LYS A 238 19.91 17.23 -11.74
CA LYS A 238 19.39 18.11 -12.78
C LYS A 238 18.21 17.48 -13.52
N SER A 239 17.35 18.31 -14.08
CA SER A 239 16.18 17.93 -14.91
C SER A 239 16.54 16.93 -15.99
N TRP A 240 17.73 17.07 -16.63
CA TRP A 240 18.21 16.16 -17.67
C TRP A 240 18.15 14.67 -17.28
N LEU A 241 18.43 14.32 -16.01
CA LEU A 241 18.33 12.92 -15.54
C LEU A 241 16.89 12.41 -15.66
N TRP A 242 15.94 13.24 -15.28
CA TRP A 242 14.52 12.91 -15.21
C TRP A 242 13.83 12.97 -16.57
N GLU A 243 14.28 13.87 -17.45
CA GLU A 243 13.91 13.93 -18.87
C GLU A 243 14.40 12.66 -19.59
N THR A 244 15.70 12.33 -19.42
CA THR A 244 16.31 11.16 -20.07
C THR A 244 15.67 9.86 -19.63
N SER A 245 15.41 9.66 -18.34
CA SER A 245 14.76 8.47 -17.82
C SER A 245 13.26 8.41 -18.11
N GLY A 246 12.61 9.54 -18.45
CA GLY A 246 11.17 9.64 -18.71
C GLY A 246 10.32 9.90 -17.46
N HIS A 247 10.94 10.14 -16.30
CA HIS A 247 10.17 10.41 -15.08
C HIS A 247 9.34 11.70 -15.18
N LEU A 248 9.82 12.72 -15.88
CA LEU A 248 9.04 13.95 -16.10
C LEU A 248 7.83 13.74 -17.02
N ASP A 249 7.86 12.74 -17.91
CA ASP A 249 6.74 12.44 -18.80
C ASP A 249 5.64 11.63 -18.08
N PHE A 250 6.04 10.68 -17.21
CA PHE A 250 5.10 9.68 -16.65
C PHE A 250 4.89 9.79 -15.13
N TYR A 251 5.73 10.55 -14.41
CA TYR A 251 5.73 10.58 -12.95
C TYR A 251 5.79 11.98 -12.35
N GLN A 252 5.63 13.04 -13.15
CA GLN A 252 5.79 14.43 -12.73
C GLN A 252 4.91 14.80 -11.52
N GLU A 253 3.67 14.33 -11.47
CA GLU A 253 2.74 14.60 -10.34
C GLU A 253 3.24 14.04 -9.00
N GLY A 254 4.07 13.00 -9.03
CA GLY A 254 4.68 12.39 -7.85
C GLY A 254 6.01 13.01 -7.44
N MET A 255 6.48 14.06 -8.11
CA MET A 255 7.74 14.73 -7.82
C MET A 255 7.51 16.03 -7.03
N PHE A 256 8.45 16.36 -6.13
CA PHE A 256 8.49 17.70 -5.57
C PHE A 256 8.81 18.72 -6.65
N SER A 257 8.33 19.96 -6.47
CA SER A 257 8.61 21.05 -7.39
C SER A 257 10.12 21.25 -7.56
N PRO A 258 10.58 21.65 -8.77
CA PRO A 258 12.01 21.88 -9.01
C PRO A 258 12.56 23.03 -8.18
N MET A 259 13.84 22.93 -7.87
CA MET A 259 14.67 23.99 -7.30
C MET A 259 15.46 24.63 -8.42
N GLU A 260 15.20 25.90 -8.74
CA GLU A 260 16.00 26.61 -9.74
C GLU A 260 17.37 26.98 -9.17
N MET A 261 18.44 26.49 -9.81
CA MET A 261 19.82 26.79 -9.46
C MET A 261 20.65 27.00 -10.75
N ASP A 262 21.42 28.08 -10.81
CA ASP A 262 22.32 28.37 -11.95
C ASP A 262 21.62 28.27 -13.32
N LYS A 263 20.39 28.75 -13.43
CA LYS A 263 19.52 28.67 -14.63
C LYS A 263 19.22 27.23 -15.08
N SER A 264 19.22 26.30 -14.16
CA SER A 264 18.85 24.89 -14.37
C SER A 264 17.93 24.43 -13.25
N ASP A 265 17.00 23.55 -13.60
CA ASP A 265 16.11 22.93 -12.62
C ASP A 265 16.77 21.69 -12.00
N TYR A 266 16.72 21.62 -10.68
CA TYR A 266 17.12 20.47 -9.90
C TYR A 266 15.92 19.89 -9.15
N TYR A 267 15.84 18.58 -9.06
CA TYR A 267 14.78 17.86 -8.38
C TYR A 267 15.34 17.04 -7.21
N ALA A 268 14.61 16.98 -6.10
CA ALA A 268 14.80 15.92 -5.12
C ALA A 268 14.46 14.58 -5.77
N LYS A 269 15.34 13.59 -5.67
CA LYS A 269 15.19 12.33 -6.41
C LYS A 269 13.95 11.54 -5.96
N PRO A 270 13.02 11.16 -6.87
CA PRO A 270 11.91 10.28 -6.57
C PRO A 270 12.31 8.79 -6.62
N MET A 271 13.44 8.48 -7.27
CA MET A 271 13.98 7.14 -7.50
C MET A 271 15.51 7.19 -7.59
N ASN A 272 16.19 6.05 -7.39
CA ASN A 272 17.65 5.96 -7.39
C ASN A 272 18.24 5.51 -8.74
N CYS A 273 17.44 4.85 -9.59
CA CYS A 273 17.89 4.20 -10.83
C CYS A 273 18.74 5.09 -11.75
N PRO A 274 18.38 6.35 -12.08
CA PRO A 274 19.19 7.16 -12.99
C PRO A 274 20.59 7.45 -12.44
N PHE A 275 20.74 7.52 -11.11
CA PHE A 275 22.05 7.74 -10.49
C PHE A 275 22.96 6.50 -10.57
N HIS A 276 22.42 5.29 -10.37
CA HIS A 276 23.17 4.05 -10.56
C HIS A 276 23.61 3.88 -12.01
N ILE A 277 22.76 4.27 -12.96
CA ILE A 277 23.12 4.31 -14.38
C ILE A 277 24.30 5.28 -14.63
N MET A 278 24.32 6.45 -13.98
CA MET A 278 25.46 7.38 -14.11
C MET A 278 26.76 6.79 -13.56
N ILE A 279 26.70 5.97 -12.51
CA ILE A 279 27.88 5.21 -12.01
C ILE A 279 28.32 4.21 -13.07
N TYR A 280 27.39 3.44 -13.66
CA TYR A 280 27.70 2.50 -14.74
C TYR A 280 28.39 3.18 -15.93
N LYS A 281 27.87 4.32 -16.35
CA LYS A 281 28.38 5.07 -17.51
C LYS A 281 29.74 5.75 -17.31
N ASN A 282 30.28 5.74 -16.08
CA ASN A 282 31.56 6.39 -15.80
C ASN A 282 32.77 5.74 -16.52
N LYS A 283 32.65 4.47 -16.93
CA LYS A 283 33.70 3.74 -17.68
C LYS A 283 33.07 2.74 -18.65
N LYS A 284 33.91 2.24 -19.59
CA LYS A 284 33.52 1.11 -20.46
C LYS A 284 33.60 -0.21 -19.70
N HIS A 285 32.65 -1.10 -19.95
CA HIS A 285 32.57 -2.42 -19.33
C HIS A 285 32.67 -3.53 -20.38
N SER A 286 33.18 -4.68 -19.96
CA SER A 286 33.21 -5.94 -20.71
C SER A 286 32.15 -6.90 -20.16
N TYR A 287 31.70 -7.85 -20.96
CA TYR A 287 30.84 -8.95 -20.49
C TYR A 287 31.43 -9.71 -19.31
N ARG A 288 32.75 -9.69 -19.13
CA ARG A 288 33.45 -10.33 -17.99
C ARG A 288 33.27 -9.60 -16.67
N ASP A 289 32.91 -8.31 -16.74
CA ASP A 289 32.65 -7.48 -15.55
C ASP A 289 31.24 -7.72 -15.00
N LEU A 290 30.31 -8.19 -15.86
CA LEU A 290 28.92 -8.43 -15.52
C LEU A 290 28.69 -9.82 -14.91
N PRO A 291 27.72 -10.00 -13.97
CA PRO A 291 26.77 -8.98 -13.55
C PRO A 291 27.31 -8.01 -12.48
N PHE A 292 26.90 -6.76 -12.51
CA PHE A 292 27.03 -5.85 -11.38
C PHE A 292 25.76 -5.91 -10.52
N ARG A 293 25.93 -6.00 -9.22
CA ARG A 293 24.83 -5.96 -8.23
C ARG A 293 25.11 -4.83 -7.27
N TRP A 294 24.55 -3.64 -7.55
CA TRP A 294 24.76 -2.45 -6.75
C TRP A 294 23.54 -2.13 -5.91
N ALA A 295 23.75 -2.00 -4.60
CA ALA A 295 22.69 -1.75 -3.63
C ALA A 295 22.92 -0.42 -2.90
N GLU A 296 21.82 0.24 -2.55
CA GLU A 296 21.81 1.50 -1.81
C GLU A 296 20.64 1.51 -0.81
N LEU A 297 20.88 1.94 0.41
CA LEU A 297 19.82 2.47 1.25
C LEU A 297 19.55 3.90 0.79
N GLY A 298 18.81 4.00 -0.31
CA GLY A 298 18.62 5.23 -1.08
C GLY A 298 17.43 6.04 -0.60
N THR A 299 17.68 7.19 0.03
CA THR A 299 16.59 8.09 0.42
C THR A 299 16.03 8.79 -0.81
N VAL A 300 14.71 8.69 -0.97
CA VAL A 300 13.94 9.29 -2.07
C VAL A 300 12.80 10.15 -1.53
N TYR A 301 12.29 11.05 -2.37
CA TYR A 301 11.28 12.03 -2.01
C TYR A 301 10.15 11.98 -3.03
N ARG A 302 8.91 11.74 -2.57
CA ARG A 302 7.73 11.68 -3.42
C ARG A 302 6.65 12.61 -2.90
N TYR A 303 6.06 13.38 -3.79
CA TYR A 303 4.95 14.26 -3.46
C TYR A 303 3.68 13.42 -3.33
N GLU A 304 3.46 12.91 -2.13
CA GLU A 304 2.20 12.24 -1.78
C GLU A 304 1.16 13.28 -1.34
N LYS A 305 -0.07 13.15 -1.83
CA LYS A 305 -1.18 14.01 -1.41
C LYS A 305 -1.41 13.90 0.10
N ALA A 306 -1.75 15.01 0.76
CA ALA A 306 -1.90 15.05 2.23
C ALA A 306 -2.88 13.99 2.76
N GLY A 307 -4.02 13.80 2.09
CA GLY A 307 -5.02 12.79 2.48
C GLY A 307 -4.58 11.33 2.30
N ALA A 308 -3.47 11.07 1.60
CA ALA A 308 -2.93 9.74 1.40
C ALA A 308 -1.87 9.35 2.46
N LEU A 309 -1.36 10.32 3.24
CA LEU A 309 -0.33 10.05 4.25
C LEU A 309 -0.88 9.17 5.38
N HIS A 310 -0.08 8.19 5.80
CA HIS A 310 -0.50 7.22 6.82
C HIS A 310 0.67 6.73 7.68
N GLY A 311 1.03 7.48 8.71
CA GLY A 311 2.15 7.13 9.60
C GLY A 311 3.41 6.76 8.81
N LEU A 312 4.08 5.68 9.18
CA LEU A 312 5.25 5.16 8.46
C LEU A 312 4.91 4.44 7.15
N LEU A 313 3.65 4.04 6.95
CA LEU A 313 3.24 3.24 5.79
C LEU A 313 3.17 4.04 4.50
N ARG A 314 2.93 5.35 4.59
CA ARG A 314 2.91 6.26 3.45
C ARG A 314 3.42 7.64 3.83
N VAL A 315 4.60 7.95 3.38
CA VAL A 315 5.39 9.13 3.75
C VAL A 315 5.90 9.85 2.49
N ARG A 316 6.42 11.06 2.65
CA ARG A 316 6.98 11.86 1.55
C ARG A 316 8.48 11.74 1.39
N GLY A 317 9.19 11.42 2.47
CA GLY A 317 10.63 11.14 2.46
C GLY A 317 10.88 9.77 3.06
N PHE A 318 11.52 8.87 2.33
CA PHE A 318 11.76 7.51 2.77
C PHE A 318 13.01 6.89 2.17
N THR A 319 13.53 5.87 2.82
CA THR A 319 14.74 5.15 2.42
C THR A 319 14.35 3.82 1.80
N GLN A 320 14.57 3.68 0.49
CA GLN A 320 14.40 2.40 -0.20
C GLN A 320 15.62 1.50 0.05
N ASP A 321 15.39 0.22 0.25
CA ASP A 321 16.42 -0.82 0.17
C ASP A 321 16.65 -1.25 -1.28
N ASP A 322 17.09 -0.31 -2.06
CA ASP A 322 17.11 -0.36 -3.51
C ASP A 322 18.37 -1.03 -4.05
N ALA A 323 18.25 -1.79 -5.13
CA ALA A 323 19.39 -2.23 -5.91
C ALA A 323 19.07 -2.38 -7.38
N HIS A 324 20.14 -2.22 -8.19
CA HIS A 324 20.09 -2.40 -9.61
C HIS A 324 21.15 -3.42 -10.03
N ILE A 325 20.70 -4.41 -10.80
CA ILE A 325 21.56 -5.45 -11.34
C ILE A 325 21.70 -5.18 -12.84
N PHE A 326 22.94 -5.02 -13.28
CA PHE A 326 23.27 -4.86 -14.70
C PHE A 326 23.89 -6.18 -15.18
N CYS A 327 23.24 -6.83 -16.13
CA CYS A 327 23.63 -8.16 -16.58
C CYS A 327 23.56 -8.30 -18.11
N THR A 328 24.19 -9.36 -18.63
CA THR A 328 23.98 -9.78 -20.01
C THR A 328 22.60 -10.46 -20.15
N PRO A 329 22.04 -10.53 -21.38
CA PRO A 329 20.79 -11.25 -21.60
C PRO A 329 20.83 -12.71 -21.10
N ASP A 330 21.94 -13.40 -21.24
CA ASP A 330 22.11 -14.80 -20.82
C ASP A 330 22.16 -14.97 -19.28
N GLN A 331 22.56 -13.95 -18.55
CA GLN A 331 22.62 -13.95 -17.09
C GLN A 331 21.26 -13.66 -16.43
N MET A 332 20.34 -13.02 -17.14
CA MET A 332 19.12 -12.41 -16.60
C MET A 332 18.28 -13.39 -15.77
N GLU A 333 17.97 -14.57 -16.31
CA GLU A 333 17.09 -15.54 -15.64
C GLU A 333 17.71 -16.05 -14.32
N GLY A 334 19.05 -16.29 -14.33
CA GLY A 334 19.79 -16.62 -13.12
C GLY A 334 19.75 -15.51 -12.06
N GLU A 335 19.91 -14.25 -12.47
CA GLU A 335 19.89 -13.11 -11.57
C GLU A 335 18.48 -12.89 -10.95
N ILE A 336 17.41 -13.02 -11.72
CA ILE A 336 16.04 -12.92 -11.21
C ILE A 336 15.77 -13.98 -10.14
N ARG A 337 16.21 -15.22 -10.39
CA ARG A 337 16.06 -16.33 -9.44
C ARG A 337 16.83 -16.08 -8.14
N GLU A 338 18.09 -15.64 -8.22
CA GLU A 338 18.88 -15.31 -7.03
C GLU A 338 18.25 -14.16 -6.24
N VAL A 339 17.71 -13.11 -6.91
CA VAL A 339 16.99 -12.03 -6.25
C VAL A 339 15.73 -12.54 -5.54
N LEU A 340 14.99 -13.46 -6.17
CA LEU A 340 13.79 -14.05 -5.59
C LEU A 340 14.11 -14.84 -4.32
N ARG A 341 15.14 -15.69 -4.35
CA ARG A 341 15.63 -16.43 -3.19
C ARG A 341 16.07 -15.50 -2.06
N PHE A 342 16.83 -14.48 -2.41
CA PHE A 342 17.31 -13.49 -1.45
C PHE A 342 16.15 -12.69 -0.84
N SER A 343 15.13 -12.33 -1.61
CA SER A 343 13.92 -11.68 -1.10
C SER A 343 13.21 -12.54 -0.06
N LEU A 344 13.01 -13.83 -0.35
CA LEU A 344 12.40 -14.78 0.57
C LEU A 344 13.22 -14.98 1.84
N HIS A 345 14.56 -15.07 1.71
CA HIS A 345 15.47 -15.16 2.85
C HIS A 345 15.35 -13.95 3.76
N MET A 346 15.38 -12.74 3.19
CA MET A 346 15.26 -11.50 3.94
C MET A 346 13.94 -11.42 4.69
N LEU A 347 12.81 -11.65 4.03
CA LEU A 347 11.49 -11.60 4.66
C LEU A 347 11.36 -12.62 5.81
N ARG A 348 11.81 -13.86 5.60
CA ARG A 348 11.78 -14.91 6.62
C ARG A 348 12.67 -14.60 7.82
N SER A 349 13.79 -13.93 7.63
CA SER A 349 14.69 -13.51 8.71
C SER A 349 14.04 -12.53 9.67
N PHE A 350 13.06 -11.77 9.22
CA PHE A 350 12.23 -10.87 10.02
C PHE A 350 10.93 -11.50 10.56
N GLY A 351 10.75 -12.82 10.38
CA GLY A 351 9.61 -13.56 10.94
C GLY A 351 8.43 -13.76 10.00
N PHE A 352 8.47 -13.24 8.78
CA PHE A 352 7.40 -13.41 7.79
C PHE A 352 7.54 -14.74 7.05
N GLN A 353 6.74 -15.73 7.44
CA GLN A 353 6.82 -17.09 6.86
C GLN A 353 5.88 -17.26 5.66
N GLU A 354 4.72 -16.60 5.66
CA GLU A 354 3.74 -16.66 4.59
C GLU A 354 3.99 -15.52 3.61
N VAL A 355 4.41 -15.88 2.39
CA VAL A 355 4.68 -14.94 1.30
C VAL A 355 3.86 -15.34 0.08
N SER A 356 3.07 -14.43 -0.45
CA SER A 356 2.32 -14.58 -1.70
C SER A 356 3.03 -13.84 -2.81
N ALA A 357 3.15 -14.46 -3.99
CA ALA A 357 3.76 -13.85 -5.17
C ALA A 357 2.69 -13.40 -6.18
N TYR A 358 2.95 -12.31 -6.89
CA TYR A 358 2.12 -11.80 -7.96
C TYR A 358 2.99 -11.43 -9.15
N LEU A 359 2.63 -11.93 -10.34
CA LEU A 359 3.26 -11.55 -11.60
C LEU A 359 2.42 -10.47 -12.27
N SER A 360 2.95 -9.27 -12.31
CA SER A 360 2.29 -8.10 -12.90
C SER A 360 2.69 -7.94 -14.36
N THR A 361 1.68 -7.90 -15.23
CA THR A 361 1.84 -7.87 -16.69
C THR A 361 1.75 -6.45 -17.24
N ARG A 362 1.83 -6.32 -18.56
CA ARG A 362 1.90 -5.05 -19.28
C ARG A 362 0.69 -4.15 -19.03
N PRO A 363 0.87 -2.88 -18.58
CA PRO A 363 -0.20 -1.90 -18.48
C PRO A 363 -0.59 -1.34 -19.87
N LYS A 364 -1.76 -0.69 -19.96
CA LYS A 364 -2.23 -0.05 -21.20
C LYS A 364 -1.28 1.05 -21.69
N GLU A 365 -0.77 1.87 -20.77
CA GLU A 365 0.20 2.91 -21.03
C GLU A 365 1.60 2.39 -20.68
N SER A 366 2.36 1.98 -21.68
CA SER A 366 3.67 1.36 -21.49
C SER A 366 4.59 1.64 -22.68
N VAL A 367 5.89 1.57 -22.45
CA VAL A 367 6.94 1.69 -23.48
C VAL A 367 7.48 0.31 -23.86
N GLY A 368 8.17 0.23 -25.04
CA GLY A 368 8.77 -1.00 -25.55
C GLY A 368 7.82 -1.85 -26.40
N GLU A 369 8.42 -2.80 -27.11
CA GLU A 369 7.70 -3.67 -28.04
C GLU A 369 7.06 -4.86 -27.31
N GLU A 370 5.97 -5.41 -27.88
CA GLU A 370 5.21 -6.52 -27.31
C GLU A 370 6.08 -7.76 -27.09
N ALA A 371 6.91 -8.10 -28.06
CA ALA A 371 7.82 -9.26 -27.96
C ALA A 371 8.81 -9.15 -26.81
N GLN A 372 9.29 -7.92 -26.48
CA GLN A 372 10.16 -7.69 -25.32
C GLN A 372 9.41 -7.91 -24.01
N TRP A 373 8.16 -7.43 -23.93
CA TRP A 373 7.29 -7.64 -22.77
C TRP A 373 6.97 -9.12 -22.55
N GLU A 374 6.64 -9.85 -23.62
CA GLU A 374 6.36 -11.29 -23.55
C GLU A 374 7.58 -12.08 -23.05
N ALA A 375 8.77 -11.83 -23.63
CA ALA A 375 10.00 -12.49 -23.23
C ALA A 375 10.38 -12.18 -21.76
N ALA A 376 10.24 -10.92 -21.34
CA ALA A 376 10.51 -10.52 -19.97
C ALA A 376 9.52 -11.13 -18.98
N THR A 377 8.22 -11.12 -19.30
CA THR A 377 7.16 -11.72 -18.46
C THR A 377 7.37 -13.23 -18.33
N GLU A 378 7.73 -13.91 -19.41
CA GLU A 378 8.01 -15.35 -19.39
C GLU A 378 9.22 -15.69 -18.54
N SER A 379 10.28 -14.88 -18.55
CA SER A 379 11.46 -15.07 -17.69
C SER A 379 11.12 -14.93 -16.21
N LEU A 380 10.28 -13.95 -15.85
CA LEU A 380 9.79 -13.79 -14.48
C LEU A 380 8.91 -14.97 -14.05
N ARG A 381 8.05 -15.47 -14.94
CA ARG A 381 7.20 -16.63 -14.71
C ARG A 381 8.02 -17.87 -14.41
N ARG A 382 9.03 -18.17 -15.25
CA ARG A 382 9.91 -19.33 -15.04
C ARG A 382 10.64 -19.27 -13.71
N ALA A 383 11.11 -18.09 -13.31
CA ALA A 383 11.77 -17.95 -12.01
C ALA A 383 10.82 -18.30 -10.83
N LEU A 384 9.55 -17.92 -10.90
CA LEU A 384 8.55 -18.28 -9.89
C LEU A 384 8.26 -19.79 -9.88
N GLU A 385 8.10 -20.39 -11.06
CA GLU A 385 7.81 -21.82 -11.22
C GLU A 385 8.99 -22.71 -10.75
N GLU A 386 10.22 -22.34 -11.08
CA GLU A 386 11.43 -23.06 -10.65
C GLU A 386 11.66 -22.99 -9.14
N GLU A 387 11.27 -21.89 -8.48
CA GLU A 387 11.30 -21.76 -7.03
C GLU A 387 10.08 -22.40 -6.35
N GLY A 388 9.15 -22.98 -7.12
CA GLY A 388 7.96 -23.66 -6.61
C GLY A 388 6.99 -22.74 -5.88
N LEU A 389 6.96 -21.45 -6.24
CA LEU A 389 6.07 -20.47 -5.65
C LEU A 389 4.74 -20.46 -6.38
N GLU A 390 3.64 -20.57 -5.61
CA GLU A 390 2.31 -20.25 -6.12
C GLU A 390 2.21 -18.74 -6.31
N TYR A 391 1.67 -18.32 -7.47
CA TYR A 391 1.53 -16.90 -7.77
C TYR A 391 0.21 -16.56 -8.43
N GLY A 392 -0.28 -15.36 -8.18
CA GLY A 392 -1.39 -14.73 -8.90
C GLY A 392 -0.90 -13.91 -10.09
N ILE A 393 -1.79 -13.68 -11.06
CA ILE A 393 -1.54 -12.73 -12.15
C ILE A 393 -2.21 -11.40 -11.79
N ASP A 394 -1.44 -10.32 -11.88
CA ASP A 394 -1.93 -8.94 -11.75
C ASP A 394 -1.89 -8.30 -13.15
N GLU A 395 -3.03 -8.41 -13.86
CA GLU A 395 -3.13 -7.93 -15.24
C GLU A 395 -3.02 -6.40 -15.30
N GLY A 396 -2.05 -5.92 -16.07
CA GLY A 396 -1.79 -4.49 -16.23
C GLY A 396 -1.12 -3.83 -15.04
N GLY A 397 -0.71 -4.57 -14.02
CA GLY A 397 -0.05 -4.06 -12.81
C GLY A 397 1.45 -3.79 -12.97
N GLY A 398 2.05 -4.08 -14.12
CA GLY A 398 3.47 -3.82 -14.40
C GLY A 398 3.84 -2.35 -14.35
N ALA A 399 5.14 -2.04 -14.28
CA ALA A 399 5.61 -0.68 -14.46
C ALA A 399 5.49 -0.27 -15.94
N PHE A 400 5.48 1.04 -16.22
CA PHE A 400 5.39 1.50 -17.63
C PHE A 400 6.55 1.02 -18.50
N TYR A 401 7.67 0.62 -17.89
CA TYR A 401 8.92 0.20 -18.55
C TYR A 401 9.21 -1.30 -18.49
N GLY A 402 8.44 -2.11 -17.77
CA GLY A 402 8.65 -3.55 -17.71
C GLY A 402 7.73 -4.30 -16.73
N PRO A 403 7.64 -5.65 -16.89
CA PRO A 403 6.89 -6.51 -15.99
C PRO A 403 7.60 -6.65 -14.64
N LYS A 404 6.87 -7.11 -13.62
CA LYS A 404 7.42 -7.25 -12.27
C LYS A 404 6.86 -8.46 -11.52
N ILE A 405 7.62 -8.93 -10.53
CA ILE A 405 7.15 -9.79 -9.46
C ILE A 405 6.99 -8.94 -8.20
N ASP A 406 5.81 -8.96 -7.60
CA ASP A 406 5.56 -8.41 -6.28
C ASP A 406 5.42 -9.53 -5.26
N LEU A 407 6.14 -9.43 -4.13
CA LEU A 407 5.97 -10.31 -3.00
C LEU A 407 5.20 -9.60 -1.90
N LYS A 408 4.12 -10.24 -1.46
CA LYS A 408 3.31 -9.77 -0.34
C LYS A 408 3.48 -10.71 0.84
N ILE A 409 3.68 -10.15 2.02
CA ILE A 409 3.69 -10.90 3.29
C ILE A 409 2.35 -10.80 3.98
N LYS A 410 2.04 -11.78 4.84
CA LYS A 410 0.93 -11.68 5.79
C LYS A 410 1.47 -11.36 7.18
N ASP A 411 0.91 -10.33 7.79
CA ASP A 411 1.21 -9.98 9.18
C ASP A 411 0.48 -10.91 10.19
N ALA A 412 0.71 -10.68 11.48
CA ALA A 412 0.07 -11.45 12.55
C ALA A 412 -1.47 -11.38 12.58
N LEU A 413 -2.07 -10.44 11.84
CA LEU A 413 -3.53 -10.28 11.68
C LEU A 413 -4.02 -10.75 10.31
N SER A 414 -3.17 -11.46 9.55
CA SER A 414 -3.43 -11.94 8.18
C SER A 414 -3.75 -10.82 7.18
N ARG A 415 -3.20 -9.60 7.40
CA ARG A 415 -3.27 -8.51 6.41
C ARG A 415 -2.10 -8.66 5.45
N GLU A 416 -2.37 -8.47 4.17
CA GLU A 416 -1.35 -8.52 3.13
C GLU A 416 -0.63 -7.17 2.98
N TRP A 417 0.70 -7.22 2.92
CA TRP A 417 1.57 -6.08 2.72
C TRP A 417 2.54 -6.35 1.58
N GLN A 418 2.48 -5.55 0.52
CA GLN A 418 3.48 -5.59 -0.53
C GLN A 418 4.77 -4.96 0.00
N LEU A 419 5.84 -5.75 0.03
CA LEU A 419 7.18 -5.33 0.44
C LEU A 419 8.18 -5.45 -0.70
N SER A 420 8.48 -6.69 -1.16
CA SER A 420 9.48 -6.88 -2.19
C SER A 420 8.90 -6.67 -3.59
N THR A 421 9.73 -6.11 -4.46
CA THR A 421 9.43 -5.96 -5.88
C THR A 421 10.69 -6.28 -6.68
N ILE A 422 10.53 -7.05 -7.76
CA ILE A 422 11.57 -7.39 -8.74
C ILE A 422 11.05 -6.96 -10.10
N GLN A 423 11.70 -6.00 -10.73
CA GLN A 423 11.26 -5.42 -12.00
C GLN A 423 12.33 -5.59 -13.07
N PHE A 424 11.93 -6.10 -14.21
CA PHE A 424 12.81 -6.18 -15.36
C PHE A 424 12.67 -4.91 -16.20
N ASP A 425 13.80 -4.28 -16.55
CA ASP A 425 13.83 -3.04 -17.32
C ASP A 425 14.73 -3.18 -18.57
N PHE A 426 14.12 -3.04 -19.73
CA PHE A 426 14.81 -2.95 -21.01
C PHE A 426 14.83 -1.52 -21.59
N ASN A 427 14.17 -0.58 -20.94
CA ASN A 427 13.95 0.79 -21.44
C ASN A 427 15.03 1.77 -20.96
N GLU A 428 15.32 1.85 -19.66
CA GLU A 428 16.35 2.77 -19.15
C GLU A 428 17.72 2.51 -19.73
N PRO A 429 18.21 1.26 -19.89
CA PRO A 429 19.46 0.99 -20.61
C PRO A 429 19.49 1.54 -22.03
N GLN A 430 18.35 1.57 -22.73
CA GLN A 430 18.21 2.15 -24.05
C GLN A 430 18.23 3.68 -24.00
N ARG A 431 17.45 4.31 -23.14
CA ARG A 431 17.32 5.77 -23.02
C ARG A 431 18.66 6.44 -22.64
N PHE A 432 19.42 5.78 -21.76
CA PHE A 432 20.74 6.24 -21.33
C PHE A 432 21.88 5.80 -22.25
N ASN A 433 21.58 5.09 -23.35
CA ASN A 433 22.58 4.52 -24.27
C ASN A 433 23.69 3.76 -23.53
N MET A 434 23.31 2.82 -22.68
CA MET A 434 24.24 1.96 -21.94
C MET A 434 24.78 0.86 -22.85
N THR A 435 26.08 0.55 -22.75
CA THR A 435 26.71 -0.52 -23.53
C THR A 435 27.74 -1.29 -22.69
N PHE A 436 27.99 -2.54 -23.09
CA PHE A 436 29.15 -3.34 -22.70
C PHE A 436 29.76 -3.98 -23.96
N VAL A 437 31.04 -4.32 -23.91
CA VAL A 437 31.71 -5.04 -24.99
C VAL A 437 31.54 -6.55 -24.75
N ASP A 438 30.87 -7.23 -25.67
CA ASP A 438 30.64 -8.67 -25.59
C ASP A 438 31.86 -9.49 -26.06
N SER A 439 31.77 -10.81 -25.94
CA SER A 439 32.83 -11.77 -26.28
C SER A 439 33.25 -11.72 -27.76
N ASP A 440 32.36 -11.25 -28.65
CA ASP A 440 32.63 -11.03 -30.08
C ASP A 440 33.25 -9.67 -30.37
N GLY A 441 33.52 -8.87 -29.35
CA GLY A 441 34.07 -7.51 -29.49
C GLY A 441 33.07 -6.43 -29.91
N VAL A 442 31.79 -6.78 -30.02
CA VAL A 442 30.70 -5.85 -30.38
C VAL A 442 30.11 -5.23 -29.12
N GLU A 443 29.79 -3.94 -29.18
CA GLU A 443 29.05 -3.27 -28.12
C GLU A 443 27.60 -3.72 -28.13
N LYS A 444 27.14 -4.26 -27.00
CA LYS A 444 25.76 -4.70 -26.76
C LYS A 444 25.16 -3.96 -25.58
N ARG A 445 23.83 -3.97 -25.49
CA ARG A 445 23.08 -3.32 -24.41
C ARG A 445 22.91 -4.28 -23.24
N PRO A 446 23.24 -3.87 -21.99
CA PRO A 446 22.93 -4.68 -20.82
C PRO A 446 21.43 -4.68 -20.53
N TYR A 447 20.96 -5.68 -19.83
CA TYR A 447 19.67 -5.68 -19.16
C TYR A 447 19.83 -5.11 -17.75
N MET A 448 18.74 -4.57 -17.22
CA MET A 448 18.70 -3.99 -15.88
C MET A 448 17.54 -4.63 -15.10
N ILE A 449 17.83 -5.04 -13.86
CA ILE A 449 16.83 -5.53 -12.92
C ILE A 449 16.82 -4.58 -11.75
N HIS A 450 15.66 -3.97 -11.49
CA HIS A 450 15.40 -3.18 -10.29
C HIS A 450 14.84 -4.08 -9.22
N ARG A 451 15.28 -3.93 -7.99
CA ARG A 451 14.67 -4.67 -6.90
C ARG A 451 14.70 -3.90 -5.57
N ALA A 452 13.66 -4.08 -4.80
CA ALA A 452 13.59 -3.77 -3.38
C ALA A 452 13.17 -5.04 -2.64
N LEU A 453 13.79 -5.37 -1.51
CA LEU A 453 13.46 -6.56 -0.72
C LEU A 453 12.48 -6.23 0.40
N LEU A 454 12.74 -5.16 1.13
CA LEU A 454 11.90 -4.64 2.23
C LEU A 454 10.95 -3.52 1.76
N GLY A 455 11.20 -2.95 0.58
CA GLY A 455 10.49 -1.82 -0.01
C GLY A 455 11.04 -0.50 0.48
N SER A 456 10.51 0.08 1.54
CA SER A 456 11.13 1.20 2.26
C SER A 456 11.31 0.83 3.73
N ILE A 457 12.39 1.34 4.33
CA ILE A 457 12.69 1.11 5.75
C ILE A 457 11.54 1.62 6.62
N GLU A 458 10.96 2.76 6.29
CA GLU A 458 9.83 3.36 7.01
C GLU A 458 8.60 2.45 6.99
N ARG A 459 8.16 2.04 5.81
CA ARG A 459 7.00 1.16 5.65
C ARG A 459 7.24 -0.21 6.30
N PHE A 460 8.39 -0.79 6.07
CA PHE A 460 8.79 -2.06 6.66
C PHE A 460 8.78 -2.00 8.19
N PHE A 461 9.34 -0.92 8.76
CA PHE A 461 9.36 -0.70 10.21
C PHE A 461 7.94 -0.57 10.78
N GLY A 462 7.04 0.17 10.10
CA GLY A 462 5.62 0.24 10.47
C GLY A 462 4.96 -1.13 10.50
N VAL A 463 5.18 -1.94 9.46
CA VAL A 463 4.67 -3.32 9.40
C VAL A 463 5.25 -4.19 10.51
N LEU A 464 6.55 -4.06 10.84
CA LEU A 464 7.18 -4.78 11.95
C LEU A 464 6.58 -4.40 13.32
N ILE A 465 6.33 -3.12 13.58
CA ILE A 465 5.66 -2.67 14.82
C ILE A 465 4.30 -3.38 14.97
N GLU A 466 3.50 -3.38 13.92
CA GLU A 466 2.16 -3.98 13.93
C GLU A 466 2.21 -5.51 14.01
N HIS A 467 3.15 -6.15 13.31
CA HIS A 467 3.35 -7.60 13.34
C HIS A 467 3.71 -8.08 14.76
N TYR A 468 4.69 -7.45 15.39
CA TYR A 468 5.17 -7.81 16.72
C TYR A 468 4.40 -7.12 17.86
N ALA A 469 3.41 -6.27 17.57
CA ALA A 469 2.71 -5.46 18.57
C ALA A 469 3.69 -4.68 19.49
N GLY A 470 4.82 -4.22 18.94
CA GLY A 470 5.88 -3.53 19.68
C GLY A 470 6.80 -4.46 20.49
N ALA A 471 6.51 -5.75 20.62
CA ALA A 471 7.36 -6.73 21.32
C ALA A 471 8.39 -7.37 20.37
N PHE A 472 9.37 -6.61 19.95
CA PHE A 472 10.35 -7.03 18.96
C PHE A 472 11.20 -8.23 19.44
N PRO A 473 11.70 -9.09 18.52
CA PRO A 473 12.73 -10.05 18.83
C PRO A 473 13.98 -9.40 19.43
N ILE A 474 14.69 -10.09 20.30
CA ILE A 474 15.84 -9.52 21.06
C ILE A 474 16.85 -8.81 20.14
N TRP A 475 17.13 -9.37 18.97
CA TRP A 475 18.10 -8.78 18.04
C TRP A 475 17.65 -7.44 17.44
N LEU A 476 16.33 -7.20 17.36
CA LEU A 476 15.73 -5.92 16.93
C LEU A 476 15.39 -5.00 18.11
N ALA A 477 15.16 -5.53 19.31
CA ALA A 477 14.70 -4.73 20.45
C ALA A 477 15.59 -3.52 20.70
N PRO A 478 15.03 -2.31 20.89
CA PRO A 478 15.82 -1.09 21.13
C PRO A 478 16.63 -1.17 22.42
N ASP A 479 16.09 -1.87 23.41
CA ASP A 479 16.70 -2.21 24.67
C ASP A 479 16.60 -3.73 24.84
N GLN A 480 17.75 -4.42 24.91
CA GLN A 480 17.84 -5.89 24.98
C GLN A 480 17.85 -6.41 26.39
N VAL A 481 18.43 -5.64 27.30
CA VAL A 481 18.59 -5.99 28.71
C VAL A 481 18.30 -4.78 29.59
N CYS A 482 17.56 -4.99 30.67
CA CYS A 482 17.41 -4.05 31.77
C CYS A 482 18.10 -4.62 33.01
N VAL A 483 19.04 -3.90 33.58
CA VAL A 483 19.70 -4.26 34.86
C VAL A 483 18.95 -3.58 35.98
N ILE A 484 18.33 -4.35 36.88
CA ILE A 484 17.51 -3.83 37.98
C ILE A 484 18.18 -4.20 39.28
N PRO A 485 18.79 -3.21 40.05
CA PRO A 485 19.31 -3.50 41.37
C PRO A 485 18.15 -3.76 42.35
N VAL A 486 18.29 -4.79 43.16
CA VAL A 486 17.25 -5.20 44.13
C VAL A 486 17.13 -4.15 45.25
N SER A 487 18.19 -3.44 45.55
CA SER A 487 18.25 -2.28 46.48
C SER A 487 19.45 -1.40 46.17
N GLU A 488 19.49 -0.19 46.68
CA GLU A 488 20.54 0.78 46.47
C GLU A 488 21.94 0.28 46.83
N VAL A 489 22.05 -0.65 47.78
CA VAL A 489 23.32 -1.27 48.19
C VAL A 489 24.00 -2.02 47.04
N PHE A 490 23.25 -2.44 46.03
CA PHE A 490 23.75 -3.19 44.87
C PHE A 490 23.96 -2.32 43.63
N ASN A 491 23.85 -0.99 43.75
CA ASN A 491 24.00 -0.09 42.60
C ASN A 491 25.37 -0.21 41.95
N ASP A 492 26.46 -0.25 42.72
CA ASP A 492 27.83 -0.37 42.18
C ASP A 492 27.99 -1.65 41.35
N TYR A 493 27.47 -2.78 41.87
CA TYR A 493 27.51 -4.05 41.16
C TYR A 493 26.61 -4.02 39.89
N ALA A 494 25.43 -3.41 39.98
CA ALA A 494 24.58 -3.24 38.84
C ALA A 494 25.21 -2.40 37.72
N HIS A 495 25.93 -1.34 38.08
CA HIS A 495 26.74 -0.55 37.12
C HIS A 495 27.89 -1.35 36.52
N GLU A 496 28.56 -2.20 37.29
CA GLU A 496 29.60 -3.09 36.75
C GLU A 496 29.02 -4.06 35.70
N VAL A 497 27.85 -4.66 35.98
CA VAL A 497 27.13 -5.55 35.03
C VAL A 497 26.69 -4.78 33.78
N PHE A 498 26.11 -3.59 33.98
CA PHE A 498 25.71 -2.69 32.88
C PHE A 498 26.90 -2.40 31.95
N ASP A 499 28.05 -2.01 32.51
CA ASP A 499 29.25 -1.64 31.74
C ASP A 499 29.83 -2.86 31.00
N LYS A 500 29.78 -4.05 31.57
CA LYS A 500 30.19 -5.29 30.88
C LYS A 500 29.29 -5.60 29.68
N LEU A 501 27.97 -5.52 29.87
CA LEU A 501 27.00 -5.74 28.80
C LEU A 501 27.14 -4.70 27.69
N LYS A 502 27.27 -3.42 28.05
CA LYS A 502 27.47 -2.34 27.08
C LYS A 502 28.75 -2.51 26.25
N ARG A 503 29.87 -2.90 26.90
CA ARG A 503 31.15 -3.20 26.19
C ARG A 503 31.03 -4.42 25.26
N ALA A 504 30.16 -5.35 25.57
CA ALA A 504 29.85 -6.48 24.68
C ALA A 504 28.91 -6.12 23.51
N GLY A 505 28.54 -4.85 23.35
CA GLY A 505 27.69 -4.37 22.27
C GLY A 505 26.19 -4.60 22.51
N ILE A 506 25.79 -5.00 23.73
CA ILE A 506 24.39 -5.22 24.10
C ILE A 506 23.72 -3.87 24.39
N ARG A 507 22.54 -3.65 23.83
CA ARG A 507 21.72 -2.47 24.14
C ARG A 507 21.08 -2.65 25.50
N VAL A 508 21.70 -2.05 26.52
CA VAL A 508 21.35 -2.23 27.93
C VAL A 508 21.03 -0.89 28.58
N TYR A 509 20.11 -0.89 29.54
CA TYR A 509 19.85 0.24 30.46
C TYR A 509 19.73 -0.26 31.91
N ILE A 510 19.82 0.67 32.86
CA ILE A 510 19.78 0.40 34.28
C ILE A 510 18.74 1.27 34.98
#